data_a14f6237f72fd60ca607e5555f57d988
#
_entry.id   a14f6237f72fd60ca607e5555f57d988
#
_cell.length_a   1.000
_cell.length_b   1.000
_cell.length_c   1.000
_cell.angle_alpha   90.00
_cell.angle_beta   90.00
_cell.angle_gamma   90.00
#
_symmetry.space_group_name_H-M   'P 1'
#
loop_
_entity.id
_entity.type
_entity.pdbx_description
1 polymer ?
#
loop_
_entity_poly.entity_id
_entity_poly.type
_entity_poly.pdbx_seq_one_letter_code
_entity_poly.pdbx_strand_id
1 'polypeptide(L)'
;MLTIALSKGRILDDTLPLLAEAGIVPTENPDKSRKLIIPTTQDDVRLLIVRATDVPTYVEHGAADLGVAGKDVLMEYGGQGLYEPLDLQIAQCKLMTAGKVGAVEPKGRLRIATKFVNVAKRYYAEQGRQVDIIKLYGSMELAPLIGLADKIIDVVDTGNTLRANGLEPQDFIAAISSRLIVNKASMKMQHARIQALIDTLRQAVESRHRG
;
A
#
# COMPACT_ATOMS: atom_id res chain seq x y z
N MET A 1 21.46 10.08 10.47
CA MET A 1 20.68 10.28 9.20
C MET A 1 19.45 9.41 9.28
N LEU A 2 18.26 9.99 9.15
CA LEU A 2 16.99 9.24 9.08
C LEU A 2 16.53 9.17 7.62
N THR A 3 16.23 7.99 7.14
CA THR A 3 15.79 7.78 5.75
C THR A 3 14.35 7.26 5.73
N ILE A 4 13.46 7.95 5.00
CA ILE A 4 12.04 7.61 4.89
C ILE A 4 11.73 7.20 3.45
N ALA A 5 11.31 5.95 3.24
CA ALA A 5 10.93 5.42 1.92
C ALA A 5 9.48 5.77 1.59
N LEU A 6 9.26 6.39 0.43
CA LEU A 6 7.95 6.81 -0.09
C LEU A 6 7.80 6.37 -1.55
N SER A 7 6.57 6.21 -2.00
CA SER A 7 6.25 5.97 -3.41
C SER A 7 5.51 7.15 -4.01
N LYS A 8 5.80 7.48 -5.28
CA LYS A 8 5.08 8.53 -6.02
C LYS A 8 3.58 8.28 -6.11
N GLY A 9 2.82 9.33 -6.39
CA GLY A 9 1.38 9.32 -6.54
C GLY A 9 0.64 9.62 -5.23
N ARG A 10 -0.63 9.21 -5.14
CA ARG A 10 -1.56 9.57 -4.06
C ARG A 10 -0.98 9.40 -2.64
N ILE A 11 -0.23 8.31 -2.40
CA ILE A 11 0.39 8.09 -1.08
C ILE A 11 1.40 9.20 -0.76
N LEU A 12 2.23 9.62 -1.73
CA LEU A 12 3.16 10.73 -1.54
C LEU A 12 2.41 12.03 -1.25
N ASP A 13 1.43 12.36 -2.10
CA ASP A 13 0.65 13.60 -2.00
C ASP A 13 -0.03 13.73 -0.64
N ASP A 14 -0.60 12.63 -0.13
CA ASP A 14 -1.27 12.60 1.16
C ASP A 14 -0.28 12.54 2.35
N THR A 15 0.94 11.99 2.16
CA THR A 15 1.95 11.84 3.22
C THR A 15 2.74 13.13 3.45
N LEU A 16 3.09 13.88 2.40
CA LEU A 16 3.92 15.08 2.53
C LEU A 16 3.33 16.12 3.50
N PRO A 17 2.03 16.42 3.49
CA PRO A 17 1.45 17.31 4.49
C PRO A 17 1.54 16.81 5.94
N LEU A 18 1.51 15.48 6.17
CA LEU A 18 1.71 14.90 7.50
C LEU A 18 3.17 15.05 7.95
N LEU A 19 4.13 14.83 7.06
CA LEU A 19 5.54 15.03 7.33
C LEU A 19 5.87 16.50 7.59
N ALA A 20 5.18 17.42 6.93
CA ALA A 20 5.34 18.86 7.14
C ALA A 20 4.98 19.29 8.58
N GLU A 21 3.98 18.64 9.22
CA GLU A 21 3.65 18.87 10.63
C GLU A 21 4.82 18.48 11.57
N ALA A 22 5.67 17.54 11.14
CA ALA A 22 6.89 17.16 11.83
C ALA A 22 8.13 18.01 11.38
N GLY A 23 7.91 19.08 10.60
CA GLY A 23 8.98 19.92 10.05
C GLY A 23 9.82 19.26 8.97
N ILE A 24 9.36 18.13 8.40
CA ILE A 24 10.04 17.40 7.34
C ILE A 24 9.41 17.79 5.99
N VAL A 25 10.05 18.72 5.30
CA VAL A 25 9.59 19.22 3.99
C VAL A 25 10.68 18.92 2.94
N PRO A 26 10.36 18.27 1.80
CA PRO A 26 11.33 18.04 0.75
C PRO A 26 11.81 19.38 0.15
N THR A 27 13.10 19.49 -0.15
CA THR A 27 13.70 20.72 -0.74
C THR A 27 13.37 20.91 -2.21
N GLU A 28 12.88 19.87 -2.87
CA GLU A 28 12.40 19.88 -4.24
C GLU A 28 11.16 18.99 -4.37
N ASN A 29 10.34 19.20 -5.39
CA ASN A 29 9.13 18.42 -5.60
C ASN A 29 9.48 16.97 -6.02
N PRO A 30 9.19 15.94 -5.19
CA PRO A 30 9.57 14.57 -5.48
C PRO A 30 8.89 13.98 -6.71
N ASP A 31 7.66 14.42 -7.06
CA ASP A 31 6.94 13.93 -8.24
C ASP A 31 7.60 14.39 -9.54
N LYS A 32 8.09 15.63 -9.57
CA LYS A 32 8.74 16.24 -10.74
C LYS A 32 10.22 15.91 -10.85
N SER A 33 10.86 15.56 -9.73
CA SER A 33 12.27 15.22 -9.69
C SER A 33 12.55 13.85 -10.30
N ARG A 34 13.71 13.73 -10.97
CA ARG A 34 14.28 12.45 -11.39
C ARG A 34 15.18 11.83 -10.33
N LYS A 35 15.50 12.60 -9.27
CA LYS A 35 16.29 12.08 -8.16
C LYS A 35 15.46 11.09 -7.34
N LEU A 36 16.11 10.06 -6.87
CA LEU A 36 15.52 9.03 -6.01
C LEU A 36 15.80 9.27 -4.53
N ILE A 37 16.74 10.15 -4.23
CA ILE A 37 17.06 10.60 -2.87
C ILE A 37 16.83 12.11 -2.84
N ILE A 38 15.86 12.53 -2.04
CA ILE A 38 15.44 13.93 -1.92
C ILE A 38 15.81 14.44 -0.51
N PRO A 39 16.65 15.48 -0.41
CA PRO A 39 16.91 16.15 0.86
C PRO A 39 15.64 16.80 1.40
N THR A 40 15.63 17.05 2.71
CA THR A 40 14.54 17.80 3.36
C THR A 40 15.06 19.04 4.05
N THR A 41 14.15 19.81 4.65
CA THR A 41 14.47 20.97 5.49
C THR A 41 15.26 20.59 6.75
N GLN A 42 15.30 19.32 7.12
CA GLN A 42 16.15 18.80 8.20
C GLN A 42 17.36 18.11 7.58
N ASP A 43 18.57 18.63 7.83
CA ASP A 43 19.83 18.15 7.22
C ASP A 43 20.13 16.67 7.48
N ASP A 44 19.54 16.12 8.54
CA ASP A 44 19.71 14.72 8.95
C ASP A 44 18.52 13.82 8.61
N VAL A 45 17.57 14.30 7.76
CA VAL A 45 16.44 13.54 7.22
C VAL A 45 16.41 13.61 5.70
N ARG A 46 16.22 12.47 5.05
CA ARG A 46 16.04 12.38 3.58
C ARG A 46 14.90 11.47 3.21
N LEU A 47 14.30 11.72 2.05
CA LEU A 47 13.29 10.87 1.46
C LEU A 47 13.93 9.98 0.39
N LEU A 48 13.52 8.70 0.37
CA LEU A 48 13.91 7.73 -0.64
C LEU A 48 12.66 7.42 -1.49
N ILE A 49 12.72 7.71 -2.79
CA ILE A 49 11.58 7.53 -3.70
C ILE A 49 11.73 6.19 -4.43
N VAL A 50 10.85 5.25 -4.12
CA VAL A 50 10.86 3.89 -4.65
C VAL A 50 9.46 3.47 -5.12
N ARG A 51 9.31 2.31 -5.74
CA ARG A 51 7.99 1.76 -6.08
C ARG A 51 7.24 1.36 -4.81
N ALA A 52 5.93 1.50 -4.81
CA ALA A 52 5.08 1.18 -3.65
C ALA A 52 5.32 -0.26 -3.13
N THR A 53 5.45 -1.23 -4.04
CA THR A 53 5.70 -2.63 -3.72
C THR A 53 7.07 -2.89 -3.08
N ASP A 54 8.03 -1.99 -3.29
CA ASP A 54 9.40 -2.15 -2.82
C ASP A 54 9.63 -1.46 -1.46
N VAL A 55 8.77 -0.52 -1.06
CA VAL A 55 8.89 0.20 0.22
C VAL A 55 9.13 -0.74 1.40
N PRO A 56 8.34 -1.81 1.62
CA PRO A 56 8.56 -2.73 2.74
C PRO A 56 9.94 -3.39 2.70
N THR A 57 10.42 -3.77 1.51
CA THR A 57 11.74 -4.39 1.33
C THR A 57 12.87 -3.44 1.73
N TYR A 58 12.80 -2.18 1.28
CA TYR A 58 13.82 -1.19 1.64
C TYR A 58 13.86 -0.91 3.14
N VAL A 59 12.70 -0.90 3.80
CA VAL A 59 12.62 -0.71 5.24
C VAL A 59 13.07 -1.97 5.99
N GLU A 60 12.63 -3.17 5.61
CA GLU A 60 13.00 -4.41 6.29
C GLU A 60 14.50 -4.65 6.26
N HIS A 61 15.16 -4.37 5.14
CA HIS A 61 16.62 -4.54 4.99
C HIS A 61 17.44 -3.34 5.49
N GLY A 62 16.82 -2.32 6.10
CA GLY A 62 17.51 -1.20 6.71
C GLY A 62 18.12 -0.18 5.72
N ALA A 63 17.75 -0.25 4.44
CA ALA A 63 18.08 0.79 3.45
C ALA A 63 17.28 2.08 3.70
N ALA A 64 16.12 1.95 4.34
CA ALA A 64 15.36 3.02 4.95
C ALA A 64 15.01 2.67 6.40
N ASP A 65 14.96 3.68 7.27
CA ASP A 65 14.59 3.52 8.68
C ASP A 65 13.07 3.39 8.85
N LEU A 66 12.34 4.18 8.05
CA LEU A 66 10.89 4.19 8.00
C LEU A 66 10.41 4.17 6.56
N GLY A 67 9.11 3.89 6.39
CA GLY A 67 8.45 4.02 5.09
C GLY A 67 6.94 4.18 5.24
N VAL A 68 6.30 4.56 4.15
CA VAL A 68 4.84 4.61 4.06
C VAL A 68 4.40 3.67 2.94
N ALA A 69 3.57 2.69 3.29
CA ALA A 69 3.06 1.69 2.37
C ALA A 69 1.57 1.43 2.59
N GLY A 70 0.84 1.14 1.52
CA GLY A 70 -0.54 0.68 1.60
C GLY A 70 -0.67 -0.65 2.35
N LYS A 71 -1.74 -0.82 3.12
CA LYS A 71 -2.00 -2.08 3.83
C LYS A 71 -2.09 -3.28 2.89
N ASP A 72 -2.55 -3.09 1.66
CA ASP A 72 -2.57 -4.09 0.59
C ASP A 72 -1.17 -4.63 0.26
N VAL A 73 -0.21 -3.71 0.12
CA VAL A 73 1.20 -4.06 -0.12
C VAL A 73 1.78 -4.82 1.07
N LEU A 74 1.50 -4.38 2.30
CA LEU A 74 1.98 -5.04 3.50
C LEU A 74 1.38 -6.45 3.67
N MET A 75 0.09 -6.62 3.37
CA MET A 75 -0.59 -7.92 3.39
C MET A 75 0.00 -8.89 2.38
N GLU A 76 0.37 -8.42 1.18
CA GLU A 76 1.01 -9.24 0.16
C GLU A 76 2.46 -9.55 0.51
N TYR A 77 3.18 -8.58 1.05
CA TYR A 77 4.59 -8.73 1.45
C TYR A 77 4.78 -9.79 2.53
N GLY A 78 3.98 -9.73 3.61
CA GLY A 78 3.98 -10.73 4.69
C GLY A 78 5.28 -10.80 5.49
N GLY A 79 6.18 -9.82 5.35
CA GLY A 79 7.47 -9.76 6.06
C GLY A 79 7.30 -9.55 7.57
N GLN A 80 8.23 -10.09 8.36
CA GLN A 80 8.20 -10.01 9.82
C GLN A 80 9.24 -9.04 10.41
N GLY A 81 10.10 -8.47 9.57
CA GLY A 81 11.17 -7.55 9.94
C GLY A 81 10.74 -6.10 10.22
N LEU A 82 9.45 -5.81 10.15
CA LEU A 82 8.87 -4.49 10.26
C LEU A 82 8.00 -4.34 11.50
N TYR A 83 7.94 -3.10 12.03
CA TYR A 83 6.83 -2.63 12.86
C TYR A 83 5.86 -1.81 12.01
N GLU A 84 4.57 -1.87 12.34
CA GLU A 84 3.49 -1.07 11.76
C GLU A 84 2.84 -0.24 12.88
N PRO A 85 3.50 0.85 13.37
CA PRO A 85 3.08 1.54 14.59
C PRO A 85 1.91 2.49 14.40
N LEU A 86 1.57 2.91 13.16
CA LEU A 86 0.58 3.92 12.92
C LEU A 86 -0.18 3.70 11.60
N ASP A 87 -1.51 3.73 11.68
CA ASP A 87 -2.39 3.94 10.54
C ASP A 87 -2.46 5.45 10.24
N LEU A 88 -1.98 5.83 9.06
CA LEU A 88 -2.00 7.24 8.63
C LEU A 88 -3.38 7.69 8.13
N GLN A 89 -4.31 6.74 7.93
CA GLN A 89 -5.69 6.96 7.48
C GLN A 89 -5.79 7.74 6.16
N ILE A 90 -4.78 7.64 5.32
CA ILE A 90 -4.70 8.25 3.98
C ILE A 90 -4.77 7.20 2.89
N ALA A 91 -5.06 7.63 1.66
CA ALA A 91 -5.21 6.79 0.48
C ALA A 91 -6.15 5.60 0.73
N GLN A 92 -7.26 5.84 1.42
CA GLN A 92 -8.21 4.81 1.80
C GLN A 92 -8.88 4.20 0.57
N CYS A 93 -9.03 2.87 0.57
CA CYS A 93 -9.75 2.10 -0.43
C CYS A 93 -10.12 0.72 0.16
N LYS A 94 -10.65 -0.17 -0.68
CA LYS A 94 -11.03 -1.53 -0.27
C LYS A 94 -10.30 -2.54 -1.14
N LEU A 95 -9.82 -3.62 -0.58
CA LEU A 95 -9.40 -4.79 -1.32
C LEU A 95 -10.62 -5.69 -1.52
N MET A 96 -10.96 -6.01 -2.75
CA MET A 96 -12.18 -6.71 -3.10
C MET A 96 -11.94 -7.75 -4.19
N THR A 97 -12.82 -8.76 -4.26
CA THR A 97 -12.99 -9.52 -5.48
C THR A 97 -13.87 -8.73 -6.45
N ALA A 98 -13.68 -8.90 -7.73
CA ALA A 98 -14.55 -8.35 -8.76
C ALA A 98 -14.65 -9.30 -9.95
N GLY A 99 -15.75 -9.24 -10.68
CA GLY A 99 -16.01 -10.08 -11.84
C GLY A 99 -16.97 -9.41 -12.81
N LYS A 100 -17.29 -10.08 -13.93
CA LYS A 100 -18.27 -9.59 -14.90
C LYS A 100 -19.65 -9.52 -14.26
N VAL A 101 -20.38 -8.45 -14.59
CA VAL A 101 -21.77 -8.29 -14.17
C VAL A 101 -22.61 -9.50 -14.66
N GLY A 102 -23.32 -10.14 -13.74
CA GLY A 102 -24.20 -11.27 -14.03
C GLY A 102 -23.49 -12.57 -14.41
N ALA A 103 -22.16 -12.67 -14.26
CA ALA A 103 -21.44 -13.90 -14.56
C ALA A 103 -21.78 -15.01 -13.55
N VAL A 104 -22.00 -16.21 -14.05
CA VAL A 104 -22.18 -17.42 -13.23
C VAL A 104 -20.80 -18.01 -12.93
N GLU A 105 -20.56 -18.37 -11.67
CA GLU A 105 -19.31 -19.04 -11.30
C GLU A 105 -19.13 -20.35 -12.06
N PRO A 106 -17.91 -20.65 -12.55
CA PRO A 106 -17.63 -21.89 -13.25
C PRO A 106 -17.81 -23.11 -12.31
N LYS A 107 -18.22 -24.24 -12.87
CA LYS A 107 -18.33 -25.50 -12.11
C LYS A 107 -16.97 -26.10 -11.70
N GLY A 108 -15.88 -25.61 -12.29
CA GLY A 108 -14.52 -26.05 -12.02
C GLY A 108 -13.76 -25.13 -11.06
N ARG A 109 -12.43 -25.22 -11.09
CA ARG A 109 -11.58 -24.31 -10.32
C ARG A 109 -11.75 -22.90 -10.83
N LEU A 110 -11.95 -21.97 -9.88
CA LEU A 110 -12.05 -20.56 -10.17
C LEU A 110 -10.65 -20.00 -10.47
N ARG A 111 -10.51 -19.27 -11.57
CA ARG A 111 -9.27 -18.59 -11.99
C ARG A 111 -9.31 -17.15 -11.52
N ILE A 112 -8.31 -16.75 -10.75
CA ILE A 112 -8.22 -15.42 -10.13
C ILE A 112 -6.99 -14.70 -10.68
N ALA A 113 -7.19 -13.56 -11.34
CA ALA A 113 -6.08 -12.70 -11.75
C ALA A 113 -5.85 -11.61 -10.69
N THR A 114 -4.61 -11.46 -10.25
CA THR A 114 -4.24 -10.47 -9.22
C THR A 114 -2.74 -10.24 -9.15
N LYS A 115 -2.35 -9.08 -8.62
CA LYS A 115 -0.98 -8.82 -8.14
C LYS A 115 -0.77 -9.29 -6.69
N PHE A 116 -1.86 -9.55 -5.96
CA PHE A 116 -1.89 -9.93 -4.54
C PHE A 116 -2.01 -11.46 -4.38
N VAL A 117 -0.99 -12.18 -4.84
CA VAL A 117 -0.99 -13.66 -4.89
C VAL A 117 -1.11 -14.29 -3.50
N ASN A 118 -0.35 -13.78 -2.52
CA ASN A 118 -0.35 -14.30 -1.17
C ASN A 118 -1.66 -14.00 -0.43
N VAL A 119 -2.21 -12.81 -0.65
CA VAL A 119 -3.54 -12.43 -0.12
C VAL A 119 -4.62 -13.33 -0.72
N ALA A 120 -4.62 -13.53 -2.04
CA ALA A 120 -5.58 -14.40 -2.71
C ALA A 120 -5.53 -15.84 -2.20
N LYS A 121 -4.33 -16.39 -2.04
CA LYS A 121 -4.14 -17.75 -1.47
C LYS A 121 -4.77 -17.87 -0.09
N ARG A 122 -4.49 -16.93 0.81
CA ARG A 122 -5.04 -16.96 2.17
C ARG A 122 -6.56 -16.81 2.16
N TYR A 123 -7.07 -15.83 1.42
CA TYR A 123 -8.50 -15.54 1.34
C TYR A 123 -9.33 -16.76 0.90
N TYR A 124 -8.90 -17.45 -0.15
CA TYR A 124 -9.65 -18.63 -0.63
C TYR A 124 -9.38 -19.88 0.22
N ALA A 125 -8.19 -20.02 0.81
CA ALA A 125 -7.89 -21.11 1.73
C ALA A 125 -8.75 -21.05 3.00
N GLU A 126 -8.98 -19.86 3.55
CA GLU A 126 -9.88 -19.63 4.68
C GLU A 126 -11.34 -20.02 4.39
N GLN A 127 -11.74 -19.97 3.12
CA GLN A 127 -13.06 -20.41 2.65
C GLN A 127 -13.09 -21.90 2.26
N GLY A 128 -11.99 -22.63 2.40
CA GLY A 128 -11.86 -24.01 1.97
C GLY A 128 -11.93 -24.20 0.44
N ARG A 129 -11.68 -23.13 -0.34
CA ARG A 129 -11.76 -23.14 -1.80
C ARG A 129 -10.40 -23.25 -2.45
N GLN A 130 -10.25 -24.14 -3.41
CA GLN A 130 -9.08 -24.20 -4.28
C GLN A 130 -9.32 -23.34 -5.53
N VAL A 131 -8.35 -22.47 -5.83
CA VAL A 131 -8.38 -21.56 -6.97
C VAL A 131 -7.07 -21.63 -7.75
N ASP A 132 -7.13 -21.28 -9.02
CA ASP A 132 -5.94 -21.11 -9.86
C ASP A 132 -5.61 -19.61 -9.92
N ILE A 133 -4.44 -19.21 -9.41
CA ILE A 133 -4.05 -17.81 -9.33
C ILE A 133 -3.13 -17.45 -10.48
N ILE A 134 -3.53 -16.42 -11.23
CA ILE A 134 -2.78 -15.86 -12.36
C ILE A 134 -2.20 -14.51 -11.90
N LYS A 135 -0.88 -14.45 -11.76
CA LYS A 135 -0.20 -13.23 -11.37
C LYS A 135 -0.15 -12.24 -12.52
N LEU A 136 -0.69 -11.05 -12.30
CA LEU A 136 -0.56 -9.89 -13.16
C LEU A 136 0.06 -8.72 -12.40
N TYR A 137 0.55 -7.72 -13.13
CA TYR A 137 1.18 -6.53 -12.54
C TYR A 137 0.33 -5.26 -12.69
N GLY A 138 -0.69 -5.28 -13.55
CA GLY A 138 -1.61 -4.19 -13.81
C GLY A 138 -2.70 -4.58 -14.79
N SER A 139 -3.66 -3.67 -15.05
CA SER A 139 -4.81 -3.87 -15.95
C SER A 139 -5.58 -5.15 -15.64
N MET A 140 -5.84 -5.38 -14.36
CA MET A 140 -6.51 -6.60 -13.88
C MET A 140 -7.88 -6.79 -14.53
N GLU A 141 -8.60 -5.68 -14.79
CA GLU A 141 -9.95 -5.65 -15.35
C GLU A 141 -10.01 -6.33 -16.74
N LEU A 142 -8.90 -6.34 -17.46
CA LEU A 142 -8.83 -6.98 -18.78
C LEU A 142 -8.97 -8.50 -18.69
N ALA A 143 -8.46 -9.11 -17.63
CA ALA A 143 -8.38 -10.56 -17.49
C ALA A 143 -9.75 -11.27 -17.59
N PRO A 144 -10.81 -10.84 -16.89
CA PRO A 144 -12.14 -11.43 -17.07
C PRO A 144 -12.73 -11.17 -18.47
N LEU A 145 -12.46 -10.01 -19.06
CA LEU A 145 -13.04 -9.63 -20.35
C LEU A 145 -12.60 -10.53 -21.48
N ILE A 146 -11.33 -10.93 -21.49
CA ILE A 146 -10.74 -11.80 -22.52
C ILE A 146 -10.75 -13.30 -22.14
N GLY A 147 -11.37 -13.66 -21.00
CA GLY A 147 -11.46 -15.04 -20.56
C GLY A 147 -10.17 -15.63 -19.97
N LEU A 148 -9.21 -14.79 -19.59
CA LEU A 148 -7.98 -15.23 -18.91
C LEU A 148 -8.27 -15.66 -17.46
N ALA A 149 -9.15 -14.96 -16.77
CA ALA A 149 -9.58 -15.27 -15.42
C ALA A 149 -11.11 -15.14 -15.29
N ASP A 150 -11.66 -15.70 -14.23
CA ASP A 150 -13.09 -15.61 -13.94
C ASP A 150 -13.39 -14.41 -13.03
N LYS A 151 -12.50 -14.13 -12.07
CA LYS A 151 -12.54 -12.99 -11.16
C LYS A 151 -11.15 -12.35 -11.02
N ILE A 152 -11.14 -11.17 -10.45
CA ILE A 152 -9.92 -10.48 -10.05
C ILE A 152 -9.94 -10.19 -8.54
N ILE A 153 -8.77 -9.98 -7.95
CA ILE A 153 -8.62 -9.33 -6.66
C ILE A 153 -7.78 -8.08 -6.88
N ASP A 154 -8.35 -6.93 -6.58
CA ASP A 154 -7.63 -5.64 -6.68
C ASP A 154 -8.19 -4.62 -5.68
N VAL A 155 -7.51 -3.49 -5.57
CA VAL A 155 -7.96 -2.35 -4.77
C VAL A 155 -9.06 -1.60 -5.50
N VAL A 156 -10.12 -1.28 -4.78
CA VAL A 156 -11.29 -0.57 -5.29
C VAL A 156 -11.51 0.67 -4.43
N ASP A 157 -11.40 1.84 -5.03
CA ASP A 157 -11.75 3.11 -4.39
C ASP A 157 -13.22 3.44 -4.70
N THR A 158 -13.49 4.05 -5.85
CA THR A 158 -14.84 4.42 -6.29
C THR A 158 -15.54 3.34 -7.11
N GLY A 159 -14.81 2.36 -7.62
CA GLY A 159 -15.28 1.32 -8.53
C GLY A 159 -15.52 1.81 -9.97
N ASN A 160 -15.13 3.04 -10.32
CA ASN A 160 -15.35 3.61 -11.65
C ASN A 160 -14.66 2.80 -12.75
N THR A 161 -13.41 2.38 -12.52
CA THR A 161 -12.66 1.56 -13.47
C THR A 161 -13.34 0.22 -13.73
N LEU A 162 -13.84 -0.44 -12.69
CA LEU A 162 -14.59 -1.69 -12.81
C LEU A 162 -15.84 -1.48 -13.67
N ARG A 163 -16.67 -0.49 -13.32
CA ARG A 163 -17.92 -0.20 -14.06
C ARG A 163 -17.67 0.16 -15.53
N ALA A 164 -16.63 0.96 -15.80
CA ALA A 164 -16.24 1.34 -17.16
C ALA A 164 -15.87 0.13 -18.03
N ASN A 165 -15.47 -0.99 -17.40
CA ASN A 165 -15.11 -2.24 -18.08
C ASN A 165 -16.16 -3.35 -17.91
N GLY A 166 -17.39 -3.04 -17.48
CA GLY A 166 -18.46 -4.02 -17.32
C GLY A 166 -18.22 -5.03 -16.19
N LEU A 167 -17.39 -4.66 -15.20
CA LEU A 167 -17.16 -5.44 -14.00
C LEU A 167 -17.87 -4.79 -12.80
N GLU A 168 -18.11 -5.60 -11.80
CA GLU A 168 -18.65 -5.16 -10.51
C GLU A 168 -17.82 -5.70 -9.35
N PRO A 169 -17.66 -4.91 -8.25
CA PRO A 169 -17.08 -5.42 -7.02
C PRO A 169 -18.05 -6.46 -6.41
N GLN A 170 -17.47 -7.52 -5.83
CA GLN A 170 -18.25 -8.63 -5.26
C GLN A 170 -17.95 -8.76 -3.77
N ASP A 171 -16.94 -9.55 -3.40
CA ASP A 171 -16.65 -9.82 -1.99
C ASP A 171 -15.66 -8.82 -1.43
N PHE A 172 -15.92 -8.33 -0.22
CA PHE A 172 -14.99 -7.50 0.54
C PHE A 172 -13.93 -8.39 1.21
N ILE A 173 -12.66 -8.02 1.05
CA ILE A 173 -11.52 -8.73 1.66
C ILE A 173 -10.97 -7.93 2.83
N ALA A 174 -10.62 -6.66 2.62
CA ALA A 174 -10.05 -5.81 3.65
C ALA A 174 -10.26 -4.31 3.37
N ALA A 175 -10.36 -3.51 4.44
CA ALA A 175 -10.18 -2.08 4.37
C ALA A 175 -8.69 -1.75 4.25
N ILE A 176 -8.37 -0.85 3.34
CA ILE A 176 -6.99 -0.46 3.04
C ILE A 176 -6.81 1.02 3.37
N SER A 177 -5.73 1.32 4.06
CA SER A 177 -5.17 2.65 4.26
C SER A 177 -3.65 2.56 4.29
N SER A 178 -2.96 3.69 4.13
CA SER A 178 -1.50 3.68 4.21
C SER A 178 -1.02 3.65 5.65
N ARG A 179 0.04 2.89 5.88
CA ARG A 179 0.65 2.65 7.19
C ARG A 179 2.05 3.22 7.23
N LEU A 180 2.40 3.81 8.37
CA LEU A 180 3.80 4.04 8.71
C LEU A 180 4.41 2.70 9.12
N ILE A 181 5.52 2.34 8.50
CA ILE A 181 6.31 1.15 8.83
C ILE A 181 7.71 1.55 9.28
N VAL A 182 8.29 0.78 10.17
CA VAL A 182 9.59 1.06 10.80
C VAL A 182 10.45 -0.20 10.79
N ASN A 183 11.72 -0.04 10.43
CA ASN A 183 12.72 -1.09 10.59
C ASN A 183 12.94 -1.42 12.06
N LYS A 184 12.96 -2.70 12.42
CA LYS A 184 13.10 -3.13 13.82
C LYS A 184 14.42 -2.73 14.46
N ALA A 185 15.53 -2.76 13.71
CA ALA A 185 16.84 -2.36 14.21
C ALA A 185 16.92 -0.83 14.38
N SER A 186 16.43 -0.07 13.38
CA SER A 186 16.36 1.40 13.46
C SER A 186 15.51 1.84 14.64
N MET A 187 14.38 1.18 14.90
CA MET A 187 13.54 1.46 16.08
C MET A 187 14.30 1.28 17.39
N LYS A 188 15.18 0.29 17.49
CA LYS A 188 16.01 0.09 18.67
C LYS A 188 17.13 1.13 18.79
N MET A 189 17.81 1.42 17.67
CA MET A 189 18.98 2.31 17.66
C MET A 189 18.63 3.79 17.79
N GLN A 190 17.47 4.21 17.27
CA GLN A 190 17.02 5.61 17.21
C GLN A 190 15.65 5.78 17.88
N HIS A 191 15.37 5.02 18.94
CA HIS A 191 14.04 4.91 19.56
C HIS A 191 13.40 6.27 19.86
N ALA A 192 14.08 7.13 20.61
CA ALA A 192 13.53 8.41 21.02
C ALA A 192 13.13 9.29 19.84
N ARG A 193 13.96 9.31 18.78
CA ARG A 193 13.72 10.10 17.59
C ARG A 193 12.56 9.56 16.77
N ILE A 194 12.55 8.25 16.53
CA ILE A 194 11.50 7.59 15.74
C ILE A 194 10.17 7.67 16.50
N GLN A 195 10.18 7.47 17.81
CA GLN A 195 8.97 7.57 18.62
C GLN A 195 8.39 9.00 18.60
N ALA A 196 9.23 10.03 18.72
CA ALA A 196 8.79 11.43 18.62
C ALA A 196 8.14 11.72 17.26
N LEU A 197 8.71 11.21 16.17
CA LEU A 197 8.10 11.32 14.83
C LEU A 197 6.75 10.61 14.74
N ILE A 198 6.64 9.37 15.26
CA ILE A 198 5.39 8.62 15.30
C ILE A 198 4.31 9.41 16.08
N ASP A 199 4.67 9.98 17.22
CA ASP A 199 3.73 10.73 18.07
C ASP A 199 3.26 12.02 17.40
N THR A 200 4.15 12.74 16.72
CA THR A 200 3.79 13.92 15.91
C THR A 200 2.85 13.55 14.77
N LEU A 201 3.16 12.49 14.02
CA LEU A 201 2.30 12.02 12.92
C LEU A 201 0.95 11.54 13.43
N ARG A 202 0.89 10.88 14.59
CA ARG A 202 -0.36 10.46 15.23
C ARG A 202 -1.25 11.67 15.56
N GLN A 203 -0.67 12.71 16.15
CA GLN A 203 -1.40 13.97 16.46
C GLN A 203 -1.90 14.64 15.16
N ALA A 204 -1.08 14.67 14.11
CA ALA A 204 -1.47 15.23 12.81
C ALA A 204 -2.66 14.46 12.18
N VAL A 205 -2.64 13.12 12.26
CA VAL A 205 -3.76 12.27 11.79
C VAL A 205 -5.03 12.56 12.60
N GLU A 206 -4.93 12.59 13.94
CA GLU A 206 -6.08 12.84 14.82
C GLU A 206 -6.70 14.23 14.60
N SER A 207 -5.86 15.24 14.37
CA SER A 207 -6.30 16.62 14.11
C SER A 207 -7.11 16.74 12.81
N ARG A 208 -6.74 15.99 11.78
CA ARG A 208 -7.47 15.97 10.49
C ARG A 208 -8.87 15.36 10.58
N HIS A 209 -9.12 14.51 11.57
CA HIS A 209 -10.44 13.88 11.75
C HIS A 209 -11.39 14.67 12.65
N ARG A 210 -10.89 15.74 13.30
CA ARG A 210 -11.70 16.61 14.17
C ARG A 210 -12.21 17.89 13.49
N GLY A 211 -11.70 18.21 12.31
CA GLY A 211 -12.10 19.36 11.49
C GLY A 211 -12.93 18.93 10.30
#